data_4a59a570b46c8659d9bd25662c6b8517
#
_entry.id   4a59a570b46c8659d9bd25662c6b8517
#
_cell.length_a   1.000
_cell.length_b   1.000
_cell.length_c   1.000
_cell.angle_alpha   90.00
_cell.angle_beta   90.00
_cell.angle_gamma   90.00
#
_symmetry.space_group_name_H-M   'P 1'
#
loop_
_entity.id
_entity.type
_entity.pdbx_description
1 polymer ?
#
loop_
_entity_poly.entity_id
_entity_poly.type
_entity_poly.pdbx_seq_one_letter_code
_entity_poly.pdbx_strand_id
1 'polypeptide(L)'
;MTEQTNSSDTLSNAGSRTPTAIDAVAEAFTQNLLTLDPSFATTLGIPGHETEYADYSPAGLESMAEAMRETLERLEDLQPVDDVDRVTLDAMRERLGLALEIHESGWDLADLNNIASPAQDIRAIFDLMPTDTVQAWEHISGRLHNVPDAVAGYITSLRHGAEQDRVAARRQVKIVMEQASKYAEDGGFFDSFTSGAALPDGAALPEQLQASLKENSDAARAAYRSLVSFLETELLPAAPEKDAVGAERYALFSRQFLGSAVDLEETYAWGVAELDRIIAEQEKVANQIKEGASVREAMDLLDADPERQLHGTAELQAWMQELSDRAVEELSQSHFEITGPMRKLECMIAPTNEGGIYYTGPSEDFSRPGRMWWSVPEGEDSFTTWKETTTVYHEGVPGHHLQIATATAASDTLNSWRRNVCWVSGHGEGWALYAERLMEELGYLSDPGDRMGMLDAQRMRAARVVFDIGVHLELEVPERWGTGTWTPEKGYDFLKQNIAISEGQLNFEFTRYLGWPGQAPAYKLGQRLWEQIRDEVRSREGDAYDARTFHTRALRLGSVGLDTLRRALLEN
;
A
#
# COMPACT_ATOMS: atom_id res chain seq x y z
N MET A 1 6.54 44.59 -39.65
CA MET A 1 7.44 43.44 -39.75
C MET A 1 8.30 43.45 -38.52
N THR A 2 7.91 42.75 -37.51
CA THR A 2 8.67 42.50 -36.29
C THR A 2 8.47 41.01 -35.98
N GLU A 3 9.52 40.27 -36.21
CA GLU A 3 9.60 38.82 -35.97
C GLU A 3 9.44 38.53 -34.48
N GLN A 4 8.42 37.75 -34.14
CA GLN A 4 8.32 37.06 -32.87
C GLN A 4 9.22 35.82 -32.96
N THR A 5 10.32 35.85 -32.24
CA THR A 5 11.14 34.67 -31.99
C THR A 5 10.44 33.80 -30.99
N ASN A 6 9.92 32.68 -31.48
CA ASN A 6 9.51 31.52 -30.66
C ASN A 6 10.76 30.99 -29.93
N SER A 7 10.81 31.16 -28.64
CA SER A 7 11.68 30.37 -27.78
C SER A 7 11.02 29.00 -27.55
N SER A 8 11.26 28.07 -28.48
CA SER A 8 10.94 26.66 -28.30
C SER A 8 11.87 26.05 -27.26
N ASP A 9 11.27 25.42 -26.29
CA ASP A 9 11.83 24.54 -25.30
C ASP A 9 13.08 23.78 -25.73
N THR A 10 14.20 24.16 -25.16
CA THR A 10 15.36 23.28 -25.06
C THR A 10 15.21 22.42 -23.82
N LEU A 11 14.36 21.37 -23.93
CA LEU A 11 14.53 20.20 -23.09
C LEU A 11 15.91 19.62 -23.40
N SER A 12 16.82 19.72 -22.45
CA SER A 12 18.13 19.10 -22.54
C SER A 12 17.92 17.62 -22.82
N ASN A 13 18.39 17.19 -23.98
CA ASN A 13 18.58 15.79 -24.34
C ASN A 13 19.67 15.23 -23.41
N ALA A 14 19.32 14.89 -22.18
CA ALA A 14 20.09 13.95 -21.40
C ALA A 14 19.88 12.61 -22.12
N GLY A 15 20.89 12.13 -22.85
CA GLY A 15 20.81 10.90 -23.60
C GLY A 15 20.35 9.77 -22.68
N SER A 16 19.46 8.89 -23.15
CA SER A 16 19.01 7.73 -22.41
C SER A 16 20.22 6.97 -21.85
N ARG A 17 20.17 6.62 -20.59
CA ARG A 17 21.20 5.82 -19.92
C ARG A 17 21.36 4.48 -20.66
N THR A 18 22.58 4.07 -20.94
CA THR A 18 22.83 2.75 -21.52
C THR A 18 22.66 1.69 -20.44
N PRO A 19 21.77 0.69 -20.62
CA PRO A 19 21.61 -0.40 -19.67
C PRO A 19 22.91 -1.11 -19.35
N THR A 20 23.11 -1.46 -18.10
CA THR A 20 24.34 -2.07 -17.57
C THR A 20 24.17 -3.58 -17.34
N ALA A 21 25.22 -4.24 -16.85
CA ALA A 21 25.13 -5.63 -16.41
C ALA A 21 24.21 -5.79 -15.19
N ILE A 22 24.15 -4.78 -14.28
CA ILE A 22 23.25 -4.79 -13.12
C ILE A 22 21.79 -4.65 -13.59
N ASP A 23 21.50 -3.76 -14.53
CA ASP A 23 20.16 -3.68 -15.12
C ASP A 23 19.75 -5.00 -15.79
N ALA A 24 20.67 -5.64 -16.52
CA ALA A 24 20.36 -6.91 -17.16
C ALA A 24 20.00 -8.03 -16.15
N VAL A 25 20.61 -8.03 -14.97
CA VAL A 25 20.24 -8.96 -13.89
C VAL A 25 18.88 -8.60 -13.31
N ALA A 26 18.61 -7.31 -13.05
CA ALA A 26 17.33 -6.83 -12.53
C ALA A 26 16.16 -7.13 -13.48
N GLU A 27 16.34 -6.90 -14.80
CA GLU A 27 15.36 -7.24 -15.83
C GLU A 27 15.11 -8.76 -15.91
N ALA A 28 16.18 -9.57 -15.87
CA ALA A 28 16.05 -11.02 -15.89
C ALA A 28 15.29 -11.55 -14.66
N PHE A 29 15.53 -10.98 -13.47
CA PHE A 29 14.78 -11.32 -12.27
C PHE A 29 13.29 -10.91 -12.41
N THR A 30 13.01 -9.72 -12.93
CA THR A 30 11.62 -9.27 -13.18
C THR A 30 10.90 -10.24 -14.11
N GLN A 31 11.50 -10.66 -15.21
CA GLN A 31 10.88 -11.62 -16.14
C GLN A 31 10.65 -12.99 -15.48
N ASN A 32 11.60 -13.45 -14.66
CA ASN A 32 11.44 -14.70 -13.93
C ASN A 32 10.32 -14.60 -12.88
N LEU A 33 10.24 -13.47 -12.17
CA LEU A 33 9.16 -13.20 -11.20
C LEU A 33 7.78 -13.29 -11.85
N LEU A 34 7.57 -12.70 -13.03
CA LEU A 34 6.29 -12.77 -13.76
C LEU A 34 5.90 -14.21 -14.14
N THR A 35 6.87 -15.08 -14.29
CA THR A 35 6.64 -16.52 -14.55
C THR A 35 6.33 -17.29 -13.26
N LEU A 36 7.01 -16.95 -12.16
CA LEU A 36 6.81 -17.58 -10.85
C LEU A 36 5.55 -17.07 -10.15
N ASP A 37 5.18 -15.81 -10.38
CA ASP A 37 3.95 -15.19 -9.90
C ASP A 37 3.16 -14.55 -11.06
N PRO A 38 2.37 -15.35 -11.78
CA PRO A 38 1.51 -14.87 -12.86
C PRO A 38 0.41 -13.88 -12.40
N SER A 39 0.01 -13.93 -11.14
CA SER A 39 -0.94 -12.97 -10.57
C SER A 39 -0.37 -11.57 -10.55
N PHE A 40 0.93 -11.45 -10.26
CA PHE A 40 1.64 -10.17 -10.29
C PHE A 40 1.71 -9.58 -11.72
N ALA A 41 1.86 -10.41 -12.75
CA ALA A 41 1.77 -9.95 -14.14
C ALA A 41 0.40 -9.32 -14.45
N THR A 42 -0.68 -9.93 -13.96
CA THR A 42 -2.04 -9.38 -14.10
C THR A 42 -2.17 -8.03 -13.36
N THR A 43 -1.63 -7.90 -12.16
CA THR A 43 -1.59 -6.65 -11.39
C THR A 43 -0.88 -5.52 -12.15
N LEU A 44 0.21 -5.85 -12.85
CA LEU A 44 0.95 -4.90 -13.69
C LEU A 44 0.30 -4.65 -15.07
N GLY A 45 -0.73 -5.42 -15.44
CA GLY A 45 -1.34 -5.36 -16.77
C GLY A 45 -0.45 -5.93 -17.89
N ILE A 46 0.47 -6.84 -17.56
CA ILE A 46 1.37 -7.51 -18.50
C ILE A 46 0.66 -8.75 -19.05
N PRO A 47 0.46 -8.84 -20.39
CA PRO A 47 -0.26 -9.97 -21.00
C PRO A 47 0.57 -11.24 -21.02
N GLY A 48 -0.13 -12.38 -21.12
CA GLY A 48 0.47 -13.71 -21.33
C GLY A 48 0.34 -14.66 -20.14
N HIS A 49 -0.20 -14.20 -19.01
CA HIS A 49 -0.35 -14.96 -17.77
C HIS A 49 -1.76 -14.91 -17.18
N GLU A 50 -2.77 -14.70 -18.02
CA GLU A 50 -4.12 -14.34 -17.57
C GLU A 50 -4.88 -15.49 -16.90
N THR A 51 -4.44 -16.73 -17.07
CA THR A 51 -5.13 -17.92 -16.53
C THR A 51 -4.42 -18.56 -15.34
N GLU A 52 -3.18 -18.17 -15.06
CA GLU A 52 -2.29 -18.88 -14.14
C GLU A 52 -2.25 -18.21 -12.76
N TYR A 53 -1.84 -18.97 -11.75
CA TYR A 53 -1.51 -18.53 -10.40
C TYR A 53 -0.05 -18.85 -10.07
N ALA A 54 0.47 -18.17 -9.04
CA ALA A 54 1.68 -18.62 -8.37
C ALA A 54 1.47 -20.04 -7.77
N ASP A 55 2.54 -20.81 -7.67
CA ASP A 55 2.52 -22.04 -6.87
C ASP A 55 2.65 -21.67 -5.38
N TYR A 56 1.52 -21.68 -4.66
CA TYR A 56 1.47 -21.38 -3.24
C TYR A 56 1.90 -22.56 -2.36
N SER A 57 2.43 -23.65 -2.90
CA SER A 57 2.98 -24.78 -2.14
C SER A 57 4.37 -24.46 -1.59
N PRO A 58 4.88 -25.24 -0.60
CA PRO A 58 6.27 -25.09 -0.15
C PRO A 58 7.31 -25.21 -1.27
N ALA A 59 7.02 -25.99 -2.31
CA ALA A 59 7.90 -26.10 -3.48
C ALA A 59 7.91 -24.81 -4.32
N GLY A 60 6.77 -24.15 -4.47
CA GLY A 60 6.68 -22.86 -5.16
C GLY A 60 7.39 -21.75 -4.39
N LEU A 61 7.24 -21.70 -3.06
CA LEU A 61 7.96 -20.75 -2.19
C LEU A 61 9.47 -20.96 -2.27
N GLU A 62 9.95 -22.22 -2.27
CA GLU A 62 11.37 -22.55 -2.47
C GLU A 62 11.86 -22.15 -3.86
N SER A 63 11.05 -22.35 -4.92
CA SER A 63 11.42 -21.92 -6.28
C SER A 63 11.61 -20.39 -6.36
N MET A 64 10.77 -19.62 -5.67
CA MET A 64 10.94 -18.16 -5.54
C MET A 64 12.23 -17.81 -4.79
N ALA A 65 12.50 -18.49 -3.66
CA ALA A 65 13.72 -18.29 -2.88
C ALA A 65 14.98 -18.65 -3.69
N GLU A 66 14.95 -19.70 -4.48
CA GLU A 66 16.06 -20.09 -5.36
C GLU A 66 16.32 -19.02 -6.44
N ALA A 67 15.27 -18.48 -7.07
CA ALA A 67 15.41 -17.38 -8.02
C ALA A 67 16.04 -16.12 -7.39
N MET A 68 15.71 -15.82 -6.12
CA MET A 68 16.32 -14.72 -5.37
C MET A 68 17.80 -14.99 -5.07
N ARG A 69 18.17 -16.21 -4.64
CA ARG A 69 19.57 -16.61 -4.37
C ARG A 69 20.41 -16.51 -5.65
N GLU A 70 19.95 -17.10 -6.74
CA GLU A 70 20.64 -17.03 -8.03
C GLU A 70 20.84 -15.59 -8.52
N THR A 71 19.85 -14.73 -8.28
CA THR A 71 19.93 -13.30 -8.61
C THR A 71 20.99 -12.61 -7.78
N LEU A 72 21.04 -12.85 -6.48
CA LEU A 72 22.04 -12.27 -5.58
C LEU A 72 23.46 -12.76 -5.91
N GLU A 73 23.63 -14.05 -6.23
CA GLU A 73 24.91 -14.61 -6.69
C GLU A 73 25.40 -13.92 -7.97
N ARG A 74 24.52 -13.71 -8.95
CA ARG A 74 24.85 -12.97 -10.19
C ARG A 74 25.25 -11.53 -9.95
N LEU A 75 24.76 -10.90 -8.87
CA LEU A 75 25.07 -9.52 -8.47
C LEU A 75 26.35 -9.42 -7.63
N GLU A 76 26.89 -10.54 -7.11
CA GLU A 76 28.00 -10.52 -6.14
C GLU A 76 29.26 -9.87 -6.70
N ASP A 77 29.65 -10.27 -7.91
CA ASP A 77 30.89 -9.81 -8.55
C ASP A 77 30.71 -8.54 -9.41
N LEU A 78 29.47 -8.06 -9.59
CA LEU A 78 29.19 -6.89 -10.42
C LEU A 78 29.55 -5.60 -9.66
N GLN A 79 30.24 -4.71 -10.38
CA GLN A 79 30.58 -3.39 -9.86
C GLN A 79 29.67 -2.34 -10.51
N PRO A 80 29.08 -1.44 -9.73
CA PRO A 80 28.27 -0.34 -10.26
C PRO A 80 29.12 0.59 -11.12
N VAL A 81 28.61 1.02 -12.26
CA VAL A 81 29.27 1.96 -13.16
C VAL A 81 28.75 3.38 -13.00
N ASP A 82 27.61 3.55 -12.36
CA ASP A 82 26.98 4.83 -12.03
C ASP A 82 26.15 4.75 -10.74
N ASP A 83 25.55 5.88 -10.35
CA ASP A 83 24.73 5.97 -9.13
C ASP A 83 23.43 5.16 -9.22
N VAL A 84 22.86 5.02 -10.42
CA VAL A 84 21.64 4.19 -10.62
C VAL A 84 21.95 2.73 -10.34
N ASP A 85 23.08 2.24 -10.84
CA ASP A 85 23.57 0.89 -10.56
C ASP A 85 23.81 0.68 -9.07
N ARG A 86 24.48 1.64 -8.42
CA ARG A 86 24.78 1.56 -6.99
C ARG A 86 23.50 1.41 -6.16
N VAL A 87 22.48 2.23 -6.47
CA VAL A 87 21.19 2.19 -5.78
C VAL A 87 20.41 0.91 -6.12
N THR A 88 20.44 0.45 -7.39
CA THR A 88 19.80 -0.80 -7.79
C THR A 88 20.40 -1.99 -7.07
N LEU A 89 21.72 -2.08 -7.03
CA LEU A 89 22.45 -3.15 -6.34
C LEU A 89 22.15 -3.16 -4.84
N ASP A 90 22.17 -2.01 -4.18
CA ASP A 90 21.84 -1.85 -2.78
C ASP A 90 20.39 -2.26 -2.47
N ALA A 91 19.44 -1.78 -3.27
CA ALA A 91 18.02 -2.12 -3.12
C ALA A 91 17.73 -3.61 -3.36
N MET A 92 18.32 -4.23 -4.38
CA MET A 92 18.14 -5.66 -4.64
C MET A 92 18.72 -6.52 -3.52
N ARG A 93 19.94 -6.20 -3.05
CA ARG A 93 20.55 -6.91 -1.92
C ARG A 93 19.73 -6.81 -0.65
N GLU A 94 19.18 -5.64 -0.36
CA GLU A 94 18.34 -5.41 0.81
C GLU A 94 17.00 -6.13 0.69
N ARG A 95 16.28 -5.97 -0.42
CA ARG A 95 14.94 -6.56 -0.60
C ARG A 95 14.96 -8.08 -0.74
N LEU A 96 15.80 -8.60 -1.63
CA LEU A 96 15.88 -10.05 -1.86
C LEU A 96 16.52 -10.76 -0.68
N GLY A 97 17.55 -10.16 -0.04
CA GLY A 97 18.16 -10.71 1.15
C GLY A 97 17.17 -10.81 2.31
N LEU A 98 16.34 -9.79 2.53
CA LEU A 98 15.31 -9.82 3.56
C LEU A 98 14.20 -10.83 3.26
N ALA A 99 13.79 -10.95 2.00
CA ALA A 99 12.82 -11.96 1.59
C ALA A 99 13.33 -13.38 1.86
N LEU A 100 14.61 -13.63 1.60
CA LEU A 100 15.27 -14.90 1.95
C LEU A 100 15.33 -15.13 3.46
N GLU A 101 15.63 -14.10 4.27
CA GLU A 101 15.62 -14.20 5.73
C GLU A 101 14.23 -14.59 6.26
N ILE A 102 13.16 -14.04 5.67
CA ILE A 102 11.77 -14.41 6.00
C ILE A 102 11.50 -15.87 5.61
N HIS A 103 11.87 -16.27 4.40
CA HIS A 103 11.73 -17.65 3.93
C HIS A 103 12.48 -18.65 4.82
N GLU A 104 13.73 -18.39 5.14
CA GLU A 104 14.55 -19.23 6.03
C GLU A 104 13.99 -19.32 7.44
N SER A 105 13.27 -18.29 7.92
CA SER A 105 12.56 -18.33 9.19
C SER A 105 11.27 -19.18 9.15
N GLY A 106 10.79 -19.54 7.95
CA GLY A 106 9.55 -20.30 7.70
C GLY A 106 8.27 -19.51 7.92
N TRP A 107 8.33 -18.20 8.08
CA TRP A 107 7.13 -17.38 8.30
C TRP A 107 6.32 -17.12 7.02
N ASP A 108 6.90 -17.25 5.85
CA ASP A 108 6.20 -17.25 4.56
C ASP A 108 5.21 -18.43 4.41
N LEU A 109 5.50 -19.57 5.06
CA LEU A 109 4.57 -20.71 5.15
C LEU A 109 3.31 -20.40 5.96
N ALA A 110 3.34 -19.39 6.83
CA ALA A 110 2.26 -19.00 7.74
C ALA A 110 1.60 -17.67 7.35
N ASP A 111 1.69 -17.28 6.08
CA ASP A 111 1.07 -16.04 5.58
C ASP A 111 -0.45 -16.18 5.57
N LEU A 112 -1.06 -15.74 6.67
CA LEU A 112 -2.51 -15.75 6.88
C LEU A 112 -2.91 -14.57 7.77
N ASN A 113 -3.65 -13.65 7.21
CA ASN A 113 -4.23 -12.50 7.90
C ASN A 113 -5.54 -12.05 7.22
N ASN A 114 -6.24 -11.09 7.82
CA ASN A 114 -7.57 -10.67 7.38
C ASN A 114 -7.60 -9.77 6.14
N ILE A 115 -6.46 -9.42 5.54
CA ILE A 115 -6.42 -8.43 4.44
C ILE A 115 -5.55 -8.84 3.25
N ALA A 116 -4.36 -9.37 3.49
CA ALA A 116 -3.37 -9.64 2.46
C ALA A 116 -2.71 -11.00 2.72
N SER A 117 -3.30 -12.04 2.20
CA SER A 117 -2.76 -13.39 2.19
C SER A 117 -3.34 -14.16 1.00
N PRO A 118 -2.77 -15.31 0.61
CA PRO A 118 -3.28 -16.07 -0.53
C PRO A 118 -4.78 -16.38 -0.47
N ALA A 119 -5.37 -16.45 0.73
CA ALA A 119 -6.82 -16.66 0.89
C ALA A 119 -7.66 -15.56 0.22
N GLN A 120 -7.21 -14.30 0.27
CA GLN A 120 -7.85 -13.16 -0.37
C GLN A 120 -7.34 -12.96 -1.80
N ASP A 121 -6.03 -13.09 -2.03
CA ASP A 121 -5.38 -12.74 -3.30
C ASP A 121 -5.83 -13.64 -4.45
N ILE A 122 -6.04 -14.95 -4.20
CA ILE A 122 -6.58 -15.91 -5.18
C ILE A 122 -7.95 -15.46 -5.70
N ARG A 123 -8.77 -14.84 -4.86
CA ARG A 123 -10.07 -14.28 -5.25
C ARG A 123 -9.95 -12.87 -5.82
N ALA A 124 -9.15 -12.01 -5.19
CA ALA A 124 -9.10 -10.58 -5.52
C ALA A 124 -8.58 -10.30 -6.93
N ILE A 125 -7.79 -11.20 -7.51
CA ILE A 125 -7.25 -11.06 -8.87
C ILE A 125 -8.33 -10.89 -9.93
N PHE A 126 -9.54 -11.45 -9.72
CA PHE A 126 -10.66 -11.32 -10.65
C PHE A 126 -11.19 -9.89 -10.74
N ASP A 127 -11.00 -9.06 -9.73
CA ASP A 127 -11.39 -7.65 -9.73
C ASP A 127 -10.55 -6.80 -10.71
N LEU A 128 -9.35 -7.30 -11.08
CA LEU A 128 -8.42 -6.65 -12.00
C LEU A 128 -8.54 -7.17 -13.44
N MET A 129 -9.26 -8.27 -13.66
CA MET A 129 -9.39 -8.87 -14.99
C MET A 129 -10.44 -8.15 -15.84
N PRO A 130 -10.15 -7.87 -17.13
CA PRO A 130 -11.14 -7.27 -18.02
C PRO A 130 -12.32 -8.23 -18.28
N THR A 131 -13.51 -7.64 -18.50
CA THR A 131 -14.78 -8.37 -18.74
C THR A 131 -15.46 -7.92 -20.04
N ASP A 132 -14.76 -7.19 -20.88
CA ASP A 132 -15.31 -6.47 -22.04
C ASP A 132 -15.37 -7.29 -23.34
N THR A 133 -14.72 -8.45 -23.37
CA THR A 133 -14.65 -9.32 -24.56
C THR A 133 -14.90 -10.79 -24.20
N VAL A 134 -15.26 -11.59 -25.21
CA VAL A 134 -15.38 -13.05 -25.07
C VAL A 134 -14.04 -13.65 -24.63
N GLN A 135 -12.93 -13.20 -25.19
CA GLN A 135 -11.59 -13.67 -24.83
C GLN A 135 -11.25 -13.37 -23.37
N ALA A 136 -11.62 -12.19 -22.87
CA ALA A 136 -11.43 -11.84 -21.47
C ALA A 136 -12.18 -12.81 -20.54
N TRP A 137 -13.41 -13.17 -20.89
CA TRP A 137 -14.17 -14.20 -20.15
C TRP A 137 -13.62 -15.62 -20.31
N GLU A 138 -12.97 -15.94 -21.44
CA GLU A 138 -12.22 -17.20 -21.60
C GLU A 138 -11.02 -17.24 -20.65
N HIS A 139 -10.28 -16.13 -20.51
CA HIS A 139 -9.19 -16.01 -19.54
C HIS A 139 -9.70 -16.15 -18.10
N ILE A 140 -10.80 -15.49 -17.74
CA ILE A 140 -11.45 -15.63 -16.44
C ILE A 140 -11.83 -17.09 -16.17
N SER A 141 -12.44 -17.77 -17.16
CA SER A 141 -12.79 -19.20 -17.04
C SER A 141 -11.56 -20.07 -16.81
N GLY A 142 -10.46 -19.80 -17.53
CA GLY A 142 -9.18 -20.50 -17.36
C GLY A 142 -8.58 -20.29 -15.97
N ARG A 143 -8.62 -19.05 -15.45
CA ARG A 143 -8.13 -18.75 -14.11
C ARG A 143 -9.01 -19.39 -13.01
N LEU A 144 -10.34 -19.37 -13.17
CA LEU A 144 -11.25 -20.08 -12.27
C LEU A 144 -10.96 -21.60 -12.22
N HIS A 145 -10.59 -22.19 -13.37
CA HIS A 145 -10.20 -23.60 -13.45
C HIS A 145 -8.98 -23.92 -12.57
N ASN A 146 -8.07 -22.98 -12.39
CA ASN A 146 -6.83 -23.14 -11.63
C ASN A 146 -6.94 -22.76 -10.15
N VAL A 147 -8.08 -22.19 -9.68
CA VAL A 147 -8.31 -21.88 -8.26
C VAL A 147 -8.13 -23.10 -7.35
N PRO A 148 -8.65 -24.31 -7.70
CA PRO A 148 -8.45 -25.50 -6.86
C PRO A 148 -6.99 -25.85 -6.58
N ASP A 149 -6.12 -25.75 -7.55
CA ASP A 149 -4.69 -26.06 -7.39
C ASP A 149 -3.98 -24.98 -6.56
N ALA A 150 -4.30 -23.70 -6.77
CA ALA A 150 -3.80 -22.60 -5.98
C ALA A 150 -4.16 -22.75 -4.50
N VAL A 151 -5.43 -23.03 -4.21
CA VAL A 151 -5.92 -23.25 -2.83
C VAL A 151 -5.30 -24.51 -2.20
N ALA A 152 -5.13 -25.59 -2.95
CA ALA A 152 -4.50 -26.82 -2.47
C ALA A 152 -3.02 -26.60 -2.12
N GLY A 153 -2.28 -25.85 -2.96
CA GLY A 153 -0.91 -25.43 -2.67
C GLY A 153 -0.83 -24.62 -1.37
N TYR A 154 -1.69 -23.62 -1.21
CA TYR A 154 -1.77 -22.80 -0.02
C TYR A 154 -2.07 -23.60 1.27
N ILE A 155 -3.04 -24.52 1.22
CA ILE A 155 -3.33 -25.44 2.34
C ILE A 155 -2.08 -26.26 2.70
N THR A 156 -1.32 -26.70 1.70
CA THR A 156 -0.09 -27.47 1.91
C THR A 156 0.98 -26.64 2.63
N SER A 157 1.15 -25.37 2.26
CA SER A 157 2.07 -24.44 2.93
C SER A 157 1.66 -24.19 4.38
N LEU A 158 0.40 -23.86 4.63
CA LEU A 158 -0.09 -23.63 5.99
C LEU A 158 0.07 -24.88 6.88
N ARG A 159 -0.16 -26.08 6.34
CA ARG A 159 0.06 -27.34 7.04
C ARG A 159 1.53 -27.57 7.37
N HIS A 160 2.41 -27.32 6.40
CA HIS A 160 3.85 -27.43 6.59
C HIS A 160 4.39 -26.41 7.60
N GLY A 161 3.87 -25.17 7.57
CA GLY A 161 4.14 -24.17 8.60
C GLY A 161 3.72 -24.63 10.00
N ALA A 162 2.53 -25.22 10.13
CA ALA A 162 2.05 -25.75 11.41
C ALA A 162 2.93 -26.88 11.96
N GLU A 163 3.50 -27.73 11.10
CA GLU A 163 4.46 -28.77 11.50
C GLU A 163 5.78 -28.17 12.06
N GLN A 164 6.05 -26.90 11.77
CA GLN A 164 7.24 -26.15 12.23
C GLN A 164 6.91 -25.14 13.32
N ASP A 165 5.74 -25.20 13.94
CA ASP A 165 5.24 -24.21 14.90
C ASP A 165 5.13 -22.79 14.32
N ARG A 166 4.91 -22.68 13.00
CA ARG A 166 4.64 -21.43 12.28
C ARG A 166 3.16 -21.36 11.96
N VAL A 167 2.40 -20.70 12.82
CA VAL A 167 0.94 -20.57 12.68
C VAL A 167 0.53 -19.13 13.00
N ALA A 168 -0.39 -18.59 12.22
CA ALA A 168 -1.04 -17.31 12.52
C ALA A 168 -1.88 -17.40 13.80
N ALA A 169 -2.09 -16.27 14.48
CA ALA A 169 -2.91 -16.21 15.68
C ALA A 169 -4.33 -16.73 15.41
N ARG A 170 -4.92 -17.38 16.41
CA ARG A 170 -6.27 -17.96 16.34
C ARG A 170 -7.33 -16.97 15.85
N ARG A 171 -7.21 -15.70 16.21
CA ARG A 171 -8.08 -14.62 15.75
C ARG A 171 -8.06 -14.52 14.22
N GLN A 172 -6.87 -14.50 13.61
CA GLN A 172 -6.71 -14.41 12.17
C GLN A 172 -7.27 -15.63 11.46
N VAL A 173 -6.99 -16.83 11.97
CA VAL A 173 -7.54 -18.08 11.41
C VAL A 173 -9.07 -18.06 11.37
N LYS A 174 -9.73 -17.61 12.45
CA LYS A 174 -11.20 -17.49 12.50
C LYS A 174 -11.74 -16.51 11.46
N ILE A 175 -11.11 -15.35 11.31
CA ILE A 175 -11.60 -14.33 10.39
C ILE A 175 -11.41 -14.76 8.94
N VAL A 176 -10.23 -15.30 8.60
CA VAL A 176 -10.01 -15.84 7.25
C VAL A 176 -10.96 -17.00 6.94
N MET A 177 -11.26 -17.83 7.92
CA MET A 177 -12.27 -18.89 7.77
C MET A 177 -13.66 -18.31 7.46
N GLU A 178 -14.08 -17.22 8.14
CA GLU A 178 -15.34 -16.53 7.87
C GLU A 178 -15.35 -15.89 6.47
N GLN A 179 -14.25 -15.26 6.05
CA GLN A 179 -14.10 -14.68 4.70
C GLN A 179 -14.15 -15.76 3.62
N ALA A 180 -13.38 -16.83 3.78
CA ALA A 180 -13.36 -17.96 2.86
C ALA A 180 -14.73 -18.64 2.76
N SER A 181 -15.49 -18.72 3.88
CA SER A 181 -16.87 -19.25 3.88
C SER A 181 -17.79 -18.44 2.98
N LYS A 182 -17.71 -17.10 3.03
CA LYS A 182 -18.51 -16.22 2.15
C LYS A 182 -18.20 -16.43 0.66
N TYR A 183 -16.92 -16.69 0.32
CA TYR A 183 -16.55 -17.00 -1.07
C TYR A 183 -17.10 -18.37 -1.51
N ALA A 184 -17.22 -19.31 -0.58
CA ALA A 184 -17.70 -20.68 -0.83
C ALA A 184 -19.24 -20.83 -0.86
N GLU A 185 -19.99 -19.84 -0.37
CA GLU A 185 -21.45 -19.88 -0.26
C GLU A 185 -22.16 -19.90 -1.62
N ASP A 186 -23.39 -20.43 -1.65
CA ASP A 186 -24.31 -20.27 -2.79
C ASP A 186 -24.69 -18.77 -2.91
N GLY A 187 -24.55 -18.20 -4.10
CA GLY A 187 -24.73 -16.76 -4.32
C GLY A 187 -23.57 -15.90 -3.81
N GLY A 188 -22.48 -16.51 -3.31
CA GLY A 188 -21.24 -15.82 -2.99
C GLY A 188 -20.51 -15.28 -4.23
N PHE A 189 -19.28 -14.79 -4.03
CA PHE A 189 -18.55 -14.11 -5.09
C PHE A 189 -18.47 -14.91 -6.40
N PHE A 190 -17.98 -16.14 -6.37
CA PHE A 190 -17.76 -16.93 -7.58
C PHE A 190 -19.05 -17.24 -8.33
N ASP A 191 -20.13 -17.47 -7.62
CA ASP A 191 -21.44 -17.75 -8.21
C ASP A 191 -22.07 -16.48 -8.82
N SER A 192 -22.09 -15.37 -8.07
CA SER A 192 -22.65 -14.11 -8.53
C SER A 192 -21.84 -13.51 -9.70
N PHE A 193 -20.50 -13.56 -9.64
CA PHE A 193 -19.63 -13.05 -10.67
C PHE A 193 -19.82 -13.76 -12.02
N THR A 194 -19.91 -15.10 -12.00
CA THR A 194 -20.07 -15.88 -13.23
C THR A 194 -21.51 -15.91 -13.75
N SER A 195 -22.51 -15.90 -12.86
CA SER A 195 -23.93 -15.84 -13.28
C SER A 195 -24.32 -14.49 -13.88
N GLY A 196 -23.62 -13.42 -13.49
CA GLY A 196 -23.77 -12.07 -14.08
C GLY A 196 -22.94 -11.84 -15.33
N ALA A 197 -22.24 -12.86 -15.84
CA ALA A 197 -21.30 -12.70 -16.98
C ALA A 197 -22.01 -12.31 -18.27
N ALA A 198 -21.68 -11.13 -18.81
CA ALA A 198 -22.21 -10.58 -20.06
C ALA A 198 -21.18 -9.63 -20.68
N LEU A 199 -21.35 -9.35 -21.99
CA LEU A 199 -20.58 -8.30 -22.65
C LEU A 199 -21.14 -6.91 -22.32
N PRO A 200 -20.37 -5.82 -22.50
CA PRO A 200 -20.80 -4.45 -22.16
C PRO A 200 -22.08 -3.98 -22.88
N ASP A 201 -22.36 -4.52 -24.07
CA ASP A 201 -23.60 -4.26 -24.84
C ASP A 201 -24.79 -5.10 -24.37
N GLY A 202 -24.62 -5.92 -23.34
CA GLY A 202 -25.63 -6.85 -22.83
C GLY A 202 -25.76 -8.16 -23.63
N ALA A 203 -24.89 -8.40 -24.62
CA ALA A 203 -24.89 -9.65 -25.36
C ALA A 203 -24.46 -10.82 -24.46
N ALA A 204 -25.15 -11.95 -24.59
CA ALA A 204 -24.81 -13.17 -23.88
C ALA A 204 -23.50 -13.76 -24.40
N LEU A 205 -22.71 -14.34 -23.49
CA LEU A 205 -21.54 -15.14 -23.87
C LEU A 205 -21.94 -16.44 -24.61
N PRO A 206 -21.02 -17.05 -25.36
CA PRO A 206 -21.26 -18.36 -25.97
C PRO A 206 -21.69 -19.41 -24.93
N GLU A 207 -22.67 -20.27 -25.28
CA GLU A 207 -23.22 -21.28 -24.35
C GLU A 207 -22.15 -22.18 -23.72
N GLN A 208 -21.14 -22.59 -24.51
CA GLN A 208 -20.04 -23.42 -24.03
C GLN A 208 -19.20 -22.68 -22.97
N LEU A 209 -18.95 -21.38 -23.16
CA LEU A 209 -18.21 -20.57 -22.21
C LEU A 209 -19.01 -20.36 -20.92
N GLN A 210 -20.34 -20.10 -21.02
CA GLN A 210 -21.21 -20.01 -19.85
C GLN A 210 -21.20 -21.33 -19.04
N ALA A 211 -21.24 -22.48 -19.71
CA ALA A 211 -21.15 -23.79 -19.06
C ALA A 211 -19.80 -23.97 -18.35
N SER A 212 -18.67 -23.61 -18.99
CA SER A 212 -17.35 -23.68 -18.41
C SER A 212 -17.18 -22.72 -17.22
N LEU A 213 -17.69 -21.49 -17.32
CA LEU A 213 -17.69 -20.52 -16.22
C LEU A 213 -18.43 -21.09 -15.00
N LYS A 214 -19.59 -21.68 -15.22
CA LYS A 214 -20.37 -22.30 -14.13
C LYS A 214 -19.60 -23.48 -13.49
N GLU A 215 -19.09 -24.42 -14.28
CA GLU A 215 -18.35 -25.58 -13.80
C GLU A 215 -17.12 -25.16 -12.99
N ASN A 216 -16.33 -24.20 -13.52
CA ASN A 216 -15.12 -23.69 -12.87
C ASN A 216 -15.42 -22.86 -11.62
N SER A 217 -16.54 -22.12 -11.60
CA SER A 217 -17.05 -21.45 -10.41
C SER A 217 -17.41 -22.44 -9.30
N ASP A 218 -18.13 -23.51 -9.65
CA ASP A 218 -18.49 -24.57 -8.70
C ASP A 218 -17.24 -25.27 -8.12
N ALA A 219 -16.19 -25.47 -8.96
CA ALA A 219 -14.90 -26.02 -8.52
C ALA A 219 -14.14 -25.05 -7.60
N ALA A 220 -14.10 -23.77 -7.93
CA ALA A 220 -13.48 -22.73 -7.09
C ALA A 220 -14.14 -22.66 -5.70
N ARG A 221 -15.49 -22.69 -5.66
CA ARG A 221 -16.24 -22.72 -4.40
C ARG A 221 -15.97 -23.99 -3.59
N ALA A 222 -15.82 -25.13 -4.26
CA ALA A 222 -15.45 -26.39 -3.60
C ALA A 222 -14.05 -26.33 -3.00
N ALA A 223 -13.10 -25.69 -3.67
CA ALA A 223 -11.76 -25.46 -3.16
C ALA A 223 -11.77 -24.58 -1.89
N TYR A 224 -12.53 -23.48 -1.90
CA TYR A 224 -12.67 -22.63 -0.71
C TYR A 224 -13.38 -23.36 0.44
N ARG A 225 -14.35 -24.24 0.18
CA ARG A 225 -14.90 -25.15 1.22
C ARG A 225 -13.83 -26.05 1.82
N SER A 226 -12.90 -26.55 1.00
CA SER A 226 -11.77 -27.35 1.50
C SER A 226 -10.82 -26.51 2.36
N LEU A 227 -10.57 -25.25 1.99
CA LEU A 227 -9.80 -24.31 2.82
C LEU A 227 -10.48 -24.09 4.17
N VAL A 228 -11.78 -23.79 4.19
CA VAL A 228 -12.56 -23.62 5.42
C VAL A 228 -12.46 -24.86 6.32
N SER A 229 -12.66 -26.04 5.74
CA SER A 229 -12.56 -27.31 6.50
C SER A 229 -11.18 -27.52 7.09
N PHE A 230 -10.11 -27.23 6.33
CA PHE A 230 -8.72 -27.30 6.82
C PHE A 230 -8.47 -26.29 7.95
N LEU A 231 -8.89 -25.05 7.75
CA LEU A 231 -8.73 -23.99 8.77
C LEU A 231 -9.44 -24.39 10.08
N GLU A 232 -10.65 -24.93 10.00
CA GLU A 232 -11.44 -25.33 11.15
C GLU A 232 -10.87 -26.55 11.87
N THR A 233 -10.52 -27.61 11.11
CA THR A 233 -10.23 -28.92 11.69
C THR A 233 -8.76 -29.18 11.98
N GLU A 234 -7.85 -28.51 11.26
CA GLU A 234 -6.40 -28.71 11.40
C GLU A 234 -5.69 -27.46 11.94
N LEU A 235 -5.88 -26.29 11.32
CA LEU A 235 -5.10 -25.11 11.67
C LEU A 235 -5.57 -24.42 12.95
N LEU A 236 -6.88 -24.23 13.14
CA LEU A 236 -7.44 -23.57 14.32
C LEU A 236 -7.07 -24.25 15.64
N PRO A 237 -7.06 -25.60 15.75
CA PRO A 237 -6.57 -26.28 16.94
C PRO A 237 -5.09 -26.04 17.25
N ALA A 238 -4.25 -25.85 16.23
CA ALA A 238 -2.81 -25.58 16.36
C ALA A 238 -2.50 -24.09 16.57
N ALA A 239 -3.46 -23.19 16.28
CA ALA A 239 -3.24 -21.75 16.31
C ALA A 239 -3.08 -21.22 17.74
N PRO A 240 -2.05 -20.36 17.99
CA PRO A 240 -1.84 -19.74 19.29
C PRO A 240 -3.00 -18.79 19.62
N GLU A 241 -3.41 -18.77 20.91
CA GLU A 241 -4.39 -17.80 21.42
C GLU A 241 -3.84 -16.36 21.44
N LYS A 242 -2.55 -16.22 21.52
CA LYS A 242 -1.84 -14.97 21.69
C LYS A 242 -1.67 -14.28 20.32
N ASP A 243 -2.12 -13.03 20.21
CA ASP A 243 -1.91 -12.21 19.01
C ASP A 243 -0.48 -11.65 18.93
N ALA A 244 0.17 -11.38 20.07
CA ALA A 244 1.52 -10.81 20.12
C ALA A 244 2.57 -11.76 19.52
N VAL A 245 3.42 -11.22 18.62
CA VAL A 245 4.42 -12.01 17.88
C VAL A 245 5.82 -11.99 18.51
N GLY A 246 6.06 -11.10 19.48
CA GLY A 246 7.37 -10.93 20.12
C GLY A 246 8.36 -10.11 19.28
N ALA A 247 9.44 -9.67 19.93
CA ALA A 247 10.37 -8.69 19.37
C ALA A 247 11.12 -9.21 18.13
N GLU A 248 11.55 -10.48 18.13
CA GLU A 248 12.35 -11.05 17.03
C GLU A 248 11.54 -11.09 15.71
N ARG A 249 10.36 -11.70 15.74
CA ARG A 249 9.48 -11.74 14.57
C ARG A 249 9.02 -10.33 14.16
N TYR A 250 8.69 -9.48 15.13
CA TYR A 250 8.27 -8.12 14.86
C TYR A 250 9.36 -7.30 14.15
N ALA A 251 10.62 -7.40 14.60
CA ALA A 251 11.74 -6.70 13.97
C ALA A 251 11.95 -7.11 12.51
N LEU A 252 11.78 -8.40 12.20
CA LEU A 252 11.89 -8.93 10.85
C LEU A 252 10.82 -8.33 9.92
N PHE A 253 9.55 -8.34 10.33
CA PHE A 253 8.44 -7.78 9.55
C PHE A 253 8.46 -6.25 9.51
N SER A 254 8.88 -5.56 10.59
CA SER A 254 9.07 -4.12 10.57
C SER A 254 10.08 -3.69 9.49
N ARG A 255 11.20 -4.43 9.35
CA ARG A 255 12.17 -4.20 8.25
C ARG A 255 11.56 -4.42 6.88
N GLN A 256 10.68 -5.42 6.72
CA GLN A 256 10.00 -5.69 5.46
C GLN A 256 9.20 -4.46 4.98
N PHE A 257 8.46 -3.82 5.88
CA PHE A 257 7.62 -2.67 5.56
C PHE A 257 8.38 -1.34 5.50
N LEU A 258 9.50 -1.20 6.22
CA LEU A 258 10.28 0.05 6.26
C LEU A 258 11.47 0.06 5.30
N GLY A 259 12.06 -1.10 5.01
CA GLY A 259 13.39 -1.14 4.39
C GLY A 259 14.44 -0.43 5.25
N SER A 260 14.26 -0.47 6.58
CA SER A 260 15.12 0.12 7.58
C SER A 260 14.99 -0.65 8.89
N ALA A 261 16.11 -0.84 9.58
CA ALA A 261 16.11 -1.37 10.94
C ALA A 261 15.94 -0.22 11.95
N VAL A 262 14.98 -0.38 12.85
CA VAL A 262 14.70 0.61 13.91
C VAL A 262 14.81 -0.03 15.29
N ASP A 263 15.23 0.76 16.29
CA ASP A 263 15.14 0.36 17.68
C ASP A 263 13.67 0.43 18.12
N LEU A 264 13.09 -0.71 18.45
CA LEU A 264 11.66 -0.83 18.72
C LEU A 264 11.23 -0.15 20.02
N GLU A 265 12.07 -0.15 21.06
CA GLU A 265 11.77 0.52 22.33
C GLU A 265 11.86 2.03 22.18
N GLU A 266 12.90 2.55 21.52
CA GLU A 266 13.01 3.97 21.18
C GLU A 266 11.85 4.41 20.29
N THR A 267 11.51 3.60 19.29
CA THR A 267 10.41 3.88 18.35
C THR A 267 9.06 3.93 19.05
N TYR A 268 8.80 3.02 19.99
CA TYR A 268 7.60 3.05 20.82
C TYR A 268 7.53 4.32 21.66
N ALA A 269 8.62 4.65 22.36
CA ALA A 269 8.69 5.88 23.18
C ALA A 269 8.48 7.14 22.33
N TRP A 270 9.07 7.19 21.14
CA TRP A 270 8.84 8.26 20.18
C TRP A 270 7.36 8.30 19.73
N GLY A 271 6.75 7.16 19.42
CA GLY A 271 5.35 7.07 19.03
C GLY A 271 4.40 7.65 20.08
N VAL A 272 4.65 7.38 21.37
CA VAL A 272 3.90 7.96 22.49
C VAL A 272 4.06 9.49 22.52
N ALA A 273 5.30 9.97 22.43
CA ALA A 273 5.58 11.42 22.43
C ALA A 273 4.97 12.14 21.22
N GLU A 274 5.03 11.52 20.04
CA GLU A 274 4.44 12.04 18.81
C GLU A 274 2.90 12.12 18.88
N LEU A 275 2.27 11.07 19.43
CA LEU A 275 0.82 11.07 19.65
C LEU A 275 0.40 12.21 20.60
N ASP A 276 1.12 12.41 21.71
CA ASP A 276 0.86 13.50 22.64
C ASP A 276 1.07 14.87 21.98
N ARG A 277 2.08 15.03 21.12
CA ARG A 277 2.34 16.25 20.36
C ARG A 277 1.18 16.59 19.42
N ILE A 278 0.68 15.58 18.67
CA ILE A 278 -0.44 15.76 17.74
C ILE A 278 -1.73 16.10 18.49
N ILE A 279 -2.01 15.43 19.62
CA ILE A 279 -3.17 15.76 20.46
C ILE A 279 -3.12 17.23 20.92
N ALA A 280 -1.95 17.70 21.38
CA ALA A 280 -1.77 19.09 21.78
C ALA A 280 -1.94 20.08 20.61
N GLU A 281 -1.57 19.69 19.39
CA GLU A 281 -1.85 20.50 18.18
C GLU A 281 -3.35 20.55 17.88
N GLN A 282 -4.05 19.40 17.92
CA GLN A 282 -5.50 19.35 17.73
C GLN A 282 -6.26 20.21 18.75
N GLU A 283 -5.86 20.21 20.02
CA GLU A 283 -6.46 21.06 21.07
C GLU A 283 -6.30 22.54 20.75
N LYS A 284 -5.14 22.96 20.21
CA LYS A 284 -4.92 24.35 19.77
C LYS A 284 -5.81 24.72 18.59
N VAL A 285 -5.92 23.82 17.59
CA VAL A 285 -6.79 24.04 16.42
C VAL A 285 -8.26 24.04 16.82
N ALA A 286 -8.69 23.17 17.73
CA ALA A 286 -10.05 23.15 18.26
C ALA A 286 -10.42 24.49 18.90
N ASN A 287 -9.50 25.08 19.67
CA ASN A 287 -9.70 26.43 20.28
C ASN A 287 -9.72 27.56 19.22
N GLN A 288 -9.08 27.38 18.06
CA GLN A 288 -9.17 28.33 16.92
C GLN A 288 -10.53 28.24 16.22
N ILE A 289 -11.07 27.02 16.07
CA ILE A 289 -12.40 26.79 15.47
C ILE A 289 -13.49 27.38 16.40
N LYS A 290 -13.39 27.11 17.70
CA LYS A 290 -14.28 27.67 18.71
C LYS A 290 -13.55 27.77 20.04
N GLU A 291 -13.50 28.95 20.61
CA GLU A 291 -12.87 29.20 21.92
C GLU A 291 -13.44 28.26 23.01
N GLY A 292 -12.56 27.53 23.67
CA GLY A 292 -12.88 26.57 24.74
C GLY A 292 -13.45 25.22 24.26
N ALA A 293 -13.57 24.98 22.96
CA ALA A 293 -14.05 23.69 22.46
C ALA A 293 -13.03 22.57 22.67
N SER A 294 -13.51 21.40 23.02
CA SER A 294 -12.74 20.16 22.90
C SER A 294 -12.54 19.79 21.41
N VAL A 295 -11.57 18.91 21.13
CA VAL A 295 -11.32 18.39 19.78
C VAL A 295 -12.60 17.80 19.16
N ARG A 296 -13.34 17.01 19.94
CA ARG A 296 -14.60 16.39 19.47
C ARG A 296 -15.66 17.44 19.13
N GLU A 297 -15.88 18.43 20.01
CA GLU A 297 -16.83 19.52 19.74
C GLU A 297 -16.44 20.35 18.51
N ALA A 298 -15.14 20.55 18.28
CA ALA A 298 -14.67 21.24 17.08
C ALA A 298 -14.95 20.44 15.81
N MET A 299 -14.70 19.13 15.84
CA MET A 299 -15.02 18.24 14.70
C MET A 299 -16.54 18.18 14.44
N ASP A 300 -17.37 18.07 15.48
CA ASP A 300 -18.83 18.07 15.33
C ASP A 300 -19.35 19.40 14.71
N LEU A 301 -18.70 20.53 15.01
CA LEU A 301 -19.01 21.82 14.37
C LEU A 301 -18.61 21.86 12.89
N LEU A 302 -17.46 21.30 12.54
CA LEU A 302 -17.01 21.19 11.15
C LEU A 302 -17.90 20.25 10.34
N ASP A 303 -18.34 19.15 10.94
CA ASP A 303 -19.29 18.21 10.33
C ASP A 303 -20.68 18.85 10.11
N ALA A 304 -21.07 19.79 10.94
CA ALA A 304 -22.35 20.51 10.83
C ALA A 304 -22.30 21.75 9.93
N ASP A 305 -21.12 22.17 9.47
CA ASP A 305 -20.95 23.38 8.66
C ASP A 305 -21.41 23.14 7.20
N PRO A 306 -22.50 23.79 6.74
CA PRO A 306 -23.02 23.58 5.39
C PRO A 306 -22.07 24.08 4.29
N GLU A 307 -21.13 24.99 4.58
CA GLU A 307 -20.15 25.46 3.60
C GLU A 307 -19.07 24.39 3.30
N ARG A 308 -18.99 23.35 4.15
CA ARG A 308 -18.04 22.24 4.02
C ARG A 308 -18.70 20.94 3.55
N GLN A 309 -20.00 20.98 3.24
CA GLN A 309 -20.72 19.79 2.78
C GLN A 309 -20.69 19.67 1.26
N LEU A 310 -20.49 18.46 0.79
CA LEU A 310 -20.65 18.04 -0.60
C LEU A 310 -21.78 17.03 -0.68
N HIS A 311 -22.67 17.19 -1.66
CA HIS A 311 -23.85 16.33 -1.82
C HIS A 311 -23.77 15.48 -3.08
N GLY A 312 -23.72 14.18 -2.86
CA GLY A 312 -23.58 13.19 -3.92
C GLY A 312 -22.15 13.06 -4.47
N THR A 313 -21.93 11.95 -5.12
CA THR A 313 -20.61 11.56 -5.66
C THR A 313 -20.11 12.49 -6.77
N ALA A 314 -21.01 13.15 -7.50
CA ALA A 314 -20.63 14.08 -8.56
C ALA A 314 -19.97 15.36 -8.02
N GLU A 315 -20.49 15.92 -6.90
CA GLU A 315 -19.87 17.09 -6.25
C GLU A 315 -18.53 16.70 -5.62
N LEU A 316 -18.47 15.54 -4.96
CA LEU A 316 -17.23 15.00 -4.40
C LEU A 316 -16.16 14.87 -5.49
N GLN A 317 -16.46 14.21 -6.60
CA GLN A 317 -15.52 14.02 -7.70
C GLN A 317 -15.04 15.33 -8.30
N ALA A 318 -15.96 16.28 -8.55
CA ALA A 318 -15.62 17.59 -9.09
C ALA A 318 -14.71 18.38 -8.15
N TRP A 319 -15.00 18.37 -6.85
CA TRP A 319 -14.19 19.03 -5.84
C TRP A 319 -12.79 18.43 -5.72
N MET A 320 -12.67 17.10 -5.69
CA MET A 320 -11.38 16.41 -5.68
C MET A 320 -10.53 16.77 -6.90
N GLN A 321 -11.16 16.79 -8.08
CA GLN A 321 -10.45 17.13 -9.33
C GLN A 321 -9.96 18.58 -9.31
N GLU A 322 -10.80 19.53 -8.90
CA GLU A 322 -10.41 20.94 -8.80
C GLU A 322 -9.25 21.14 -7.82
N LEU A 323 -9.29 20.49 -6.65
CA LEU A 323 -8.22 20.57 -5.66
C LEU A 323 -6.92 19.96 -6.18
N SER A 324 -6.99 18.81 -6.86
CA SER A 324 -5.83 18.14 -7.48
C SER A 324 -5.22 18.97 -8.60
N ASP A 325 -6.04 19.51 -9.52
CA ASP A 325 -5.58 20.33 -10.65
C ASP A 325 -4.87 21.61 -10.17
N ARG A 326 -5.42 22.24 -9.12
CA ARG A 326 -4.79 23.42 -8.48
C ARG A 326 -3.46 23.05 -7.85
N ALA A 327 -3.36 21.94 -7.12
CA ALA A 327 -2.11 21.50 -6.53
C ALA A 327 -1.04 21.20 -7.59
N VAL A 328 -1.40 20.53 -8.68
CA VAL A 328 -0.49 20.29 -9.83
C VAL A 328 0.02 21.61 -10.42
N GLU A 329 -0.89 22.56 -10.69
CA GLU A 329 -0.53 23.83 -11.31
C GLU A 329 0.42 24.65 -10.43
N GLU A 330 0.07 24.84 -9.15
CA GLU A 330 0.82 25.73 -8.25
C GLU A 330 2.16 25.10 -7.82
N LEU A 331 2.18 23.80 -7.48
CA LEU A 331 3.38 23.14 -6.99
C LEU A 331 4.39 22.86 -8.12
N SER A 332 3.95 22.70 -9.37
CA SER A 332 4.84 22.55 -10.51
C SER A 332 5.68 23.80 -10.79
N GLN A 333 5.17 24.97 -10.43
CA GLN A 333 5.87 26.25 -10.62
C GLN A 333 6.92 26.54 -9.55
N SER A 334 6.80 25.92 -8.37
CA SER A 334 7.56 26.33 -7.19
C SER A 334 8.34 25.19 -6.51
N HIS A 335 7.69 24.08 -6.20
CA HIS A 335 8.21 23.11 -5.23
C HIS A 335 8.61 21.77 -5.82
N PHE A 336 8.04 21.39 -6.98
CA PHE A 336 8.27 20.09 -7.60
C PHE A 336 8.51 20.18 -9.10
N GLU A 337 9.16 19.18 -9.65
CA GLU A 337 9.29 19.00 -11.08
C GLU A 337 8.15 18.11 -11.59
N ILE A 338 7.02 18.71 -11.97
CA ILE A 338 5.84 18.03 -12.49
C ILE A 338 5.71 18.38 -13.97
N THR A 339 6.15 17.51 -14.85
CA THR A 339 6.24 17.78 -16.29
C THR A 339 5.49 16.75 -17.13
N GLY A 340 5.15 17.15 -18.36
CA GLY A 340 4.55 16.24 -19.33
C GLY A 340 3.30 15.52 -18.80
N PRO A 341 3.20 14.19 -19.01
CA PRO A 341 2.01 13.43 -18.63
C PRO A 341 1.81 13.27 -17.11
N MET A 342 2.83 13.51 -16.29
CA MET A 342 2.70 13.51 -14.83
C MET A 342 1.73 14.59 -14.30
N ARG A 343 1.43 15.62 -15.12
CA ARG A 343 0.47 16.66 -14.76
C ARG A 343 -0.98 16.19 -14.77
N LYS A 344 -1.25 14.99 -15.31
CA LYS A 344 -2.61 14.48 -15.48
C LYS A 344 -2.92 13.44 -14.40
N LEU A 345 -3.84 13.79 -13.50
CA LEU A 345 -4.45 12.92 -12.50
C LEU A 345 -5.97 12.91 -12.72
N GLU A 346 -6.58 11.73 -12.73
CA GLU A 346 -8.04 11.59 -12.80
C GLU A 346 -8.57 11.20 -11.41
N CYS A 347 -9.53 11.97 -10.89
CA CYS A 347 -10.23 11.66 -9.66
C CYS A 347 -11.52 10.89 -10.00
N MET A 348 -11.69 9.71 -9.42
CA MET A 348 -12.73 8.76 -9.79
C MET A 348 -13.52 8.29 -8.57
N ILE A 349 -14.80 7.97 -8.78
CA ILE A 349 -15.56 7.19 -7.80
C ILE A 349 -15.32 5.71 -8.12
N ALA A 350 -14.96 4.93 -7.11
CA ALA A 350 -14.69 3.51 -7.28
C ALA A 350 -15.97 2.74 -7.64
N PRO A 351 -15.87 1.70 -8.48
CA PRO A 351 -17.03 0.90 -8.86
C PRO A 351 -17.55 -0.01 -7.74
N THR A 352 -16.76 -0.18 -6.67
CA THR A 352 -17.08 -0.99 -5.48
C THR A 352 -17.26 -0.11 -4.27
N ASN A 353 -18.13 -0.52 -3.34
CA ASN A 353 -18.39 0.19 -2.09
C ASN A 353 -17.47 -0.26 -0.95
N GLU A 354 -16.54 -1.17 -1.24
CA GLU A 354 -15.57 -1.72 -0.30
C GLU A 354 -14.17 -1.18 -0.61
N GLY A 355 -13.34 -0.95 0.40
CA GLY A 355 -11.91 -0.74 0.24
C GLY A 355 -11.37 0.66 0.55
N GLY A 356 -12.18 1.70 0.71
CA GLY A 356 -11.69 3.04 1.09
C GLY A 356 -11.17 3.87 -0.08
N ILE A 357 -10.15 4.69 0.15
CA ILE A 357 -9.55 5.58 -0.83
C ILE A 357 -8.20 5.00 -1.23
N TYR A 358 -7.88 5.01 -2.53
CA TYR A 358 -6.63 4.46 -3.04
C TYR A 358 -6.21 5.11 -4.35
N TYR A 359 -4.93 4.98 -4.67
CA TYR A 359 -4.35 5.46 -5.92
C TYR A 359 -3.91 4.29 -6.81
N THR A 360 -4.14 4.41 -8.11
CA THR A 360 -3.56 3.53 -9.14
C THR A 360 -2.65 4.32 -10.07
N GLY A 361 -1.42 3.84 -10.25
CA GLY A 361 -0.42 4.49 -11.09
C GLY A 361 -0.82 4.60 -12.57
N PRO A 362 -0.18 5.47 -13.34
CA PRO A 362 -0.36 5.53 -14.79
C PRO A 362 0.19 4.25 -15.46
N SER A 363 -0.26 3.97 -16.69
CA SER A 363 0.41 2.97 -17.53
C SER A 363 1.84 3.42 -17.86
N GLU A 364 2.73 2.47 -18.20
CA GLU A 364 4.14 2.77 -18.53
C GLU A 364 4.29 3.80 -19.66
N ASP A 365 3.39 3.77 -20.64
CA ASP A 365 3.34 4.70 -21.78
C ASP A 365 2.50 5.95 -21.51
N PHE A 366 1.94 6.09 -20.30
CA PHE A 366 1.00 7.15 -19.92
C PHE A 366 -0.26 7.25 -20.79
N SER A 367 -0.60 6.24 -21.58
CA SER A 367 -1.87 6.20 -22.33
C SER A 367 -3.07 6.20 -21.38
N ARG A 368 -2.93 5.58 -20.19
CA ARG A 368 -3.83 5.73 -19.06
C ARG A 368 -3.16 6.57 -17.97
N PRO A 369 -3.75 7.71 -17.57
CA PRO A 369 -3.21 8.53 -16.48
C PRO A 369 -3.33 7.84 -15.12
N GLY A 370 -2.63 8.36 -14.12
CA GLY A 370 -2.82 7.99 -12.73
C GLY A 370 -4.24 8.33 -12.26
N ARG A 371 -4.80 7.54 -11.36
CA ARG A 371 -6.16 7.68 -10.86
C ARG A 371 -6.23 7.58 -9.36
N MET A 372 -6.89 8.55 -8.75
CA MET A 372 -7.35 8.51 -7.36
C MET A 372 -8.77 7.96 -7.33
N TRP A 373 -9.00 6.93 -6.54
CA TRP A 373 -10.28 6.27 -6.43
C TRP A 373 -10.90 6.49 -5.05
N TRP A 374 -12.17 6.81 -5.04
CA TRP A 374 -12.95 7.02 -3.83
C TRP A 374 -14.07 5.99 -3.74
N SER A 375 -13.95 5.00 -2.84
CA SER A 375 -15.03 4.06 -2.55
C SER A 375 -16.04 4.74 -1.64
N VAL A 376 -17.29 4.75 -2.05
CA VAL A 376 -18.37 5.36 -1.27
C VAL A 376 -19.25 4.24 -0.71
N PRO A 377 -19.40 4.15 0.63
CA PRO A 377 -20.30 3.19 1.25
C PRO A 377 -21.75 3.34 0.75
N GLU A 378 -22.48 2.23 0.71
CA GLU A 378 -23.88 2.25 0.27
C GLU A 378 -24.73 3.16 1.16
N GLY A 379 -25.44 4.08 0.55
CA GLY A 379 -26.32 5.04 1.23
C GLY A 379 -25.63 6.29 1.76
N GLU A 380 -24.32 6.44 1.57
CA GLU A 380 -23.59 7.68 1.89
C GLU A 380 -23.64 8.63 0.70
N ASP A 381 -24.25 9.81 0.90
CA ASP A 381 -24.44 10.83 -0.13
C ASP A 381 -23.99 12.24 0.32
N SER A 382 -23.34 12.34 1.48
CA SER A 382 -22.85 13.59 2.04
C SER A 382 -21.43 13.45 2.57
N PHE A 383 -20.54 14.35 2.14
CA PHE A 383 -19.11 14.32 2.46
C PHE A 383 -18.66 15.66 3.01
N THR A 384 -17.65 15.67 3.87
CA THR A 384 -17.13 16.90 4.47
C THR A 384 -15.73 17.21 3.95
N THR A 385 -15.55 18.38 3.34
CA THR A 385 -14.26 18.77 2.73
C THR A 385 -13.11 18.81 3.74
N TRP A 386 -13.37 19.21 4.98
CA TRP A 386 -12.31 19.38 5.98
C TRP A 386 -11.56 18.08 6.33
N LYS A 387 -12.23 16.93 6.28
CA LYS A 387 -11.60 15.63 6.47
C LYS A 387 -10.79 15.20 5.25
N GLU A 388 -11.36 15.48 4.08
CA GLU A 388 -10.92 14.86 2.84
C GLU A 388 -9.82 15.65 2.14
N THR A 389 -9.63 16.94 2.46
CA THR A 389 -8.59 17.78 1.85
C THR A 389 -7.19 17.15 1.96
N THR A 390 -6.81 16.67 3.13
CA THR A 390 -5.51 16.03 3.34
C THR A 390 -5.38 14.72 2.56
N THR A 391 -6.46 13.95 2.44
CA THR A 391 -6.50 12.70 1.67
C THR A 391 -6.29 12.95 0.17
N VAL A 392 -6.85 14.02 -0.38
CA VAL A 392 -6.59 14.41 -1.77
C VAL A 392 -5.11 14.71 -2.01
N TYR A 393 -4.43 15.35 -1.07
CA TYR A 393 -2.98 15.57 -1.16
C TYR A 393 -2.16 14.29 -0.96
N HIS A 394 -2.61 13.38 -0.11
CA HIS A 394 -2.01 12.07 0.14
C HIS A 394 -2.02 11.19 -1.12
N GLU A 395 -3.19 11.03 -1.75
CA GLU A 395 -3.35 10.20 -2.94
C GLU A 395 -2.87 10.91 -4.22
N GLY A 396 -3.02 12.24 -4.27
CA GLY A 396 -2.73 13.06 -5.42
C GLY A 396 -1.32 13.66 -5.41
N VAL A 397 -1.29 15.01 -5.53
CA VAL A 397 -0.06 15.80 -5.55
C VAL A 397 0.01 16.64 -4.28
N PRO A 398 1.12 16.55 -3.53
CA PRO A 398 2.40 15.94 -3.87
C PRO A 398 2.59 14.48 -3.42
N GLY A 399 1.53 13.77 -3.01
CA GLY A 399 1.60 12.42 -2.47
C GLY A 399 1.85 11.30 -3.51
N HIS A 400 1.02 10.25 -3.47
CA HIS A 400 1.23 9.02 -4.26
C HIS A 400 1.30 9.25 -5.76
N HIS A 401 0.44 10.13 -6.31
CA HIS A 401 0.49 10.40 -7.75
C HIS A 401 1.85 10.94 -8.19
N LEU A 402 2.37 11.95 -7.50
CA LEU A 402 3.67 12.53 -7.87
C LEU A 402 4.79 11.50 -7.74
N GLN A 403 4.81 10.73 -6.66
CA GLN A 403 5.85 9.72 -6.41
C GLN A 403 5.85 8.63 -7.49
N ILE A 404 4.70 8.00 -7.72
CA ILE A 404 4.58 6.85 -8.63
C ILE A 404 4.73 7.30 -10.08
N ALA A 405 4.12 8.41 -10.48
CA ALA A 405 4.25 8.95 -11.84
C ALA A 405 5.69 9.37 -12.15
N THR A 406 6.45 9.87 -11.16
CA THR A 406 7.88 10.20 -11.34
C THR A 406 8.70 8.94 -11.60
N ALA A 407 8.46 7.85 -10.86
CA ALA A 407 9.14 6.58 -11.09
C ALA A 407 8.78 5.97 -12.46
N THR A 408 7.49 6.01 -12.84
CA THR A 408 7.03 5.56 -14.16
C THR A 408 7.69 6.36 -15.30
N ALA A 409 7.79 7.70 -15.15
CA ALA A 409 8.42 8.57 -16.15
C ALA A 409 9.93 8.36 -16.28
N ALA A 410 10.58 7.72 -15.32
CA ALA A 410 12.03 7.46 -15.33
C ALA A 410 12.43 6.20 -16.12
N SER A 411 11.64 5.78 -17.11
CA SER A 411 11.89 4.57 -17.92
C SER A 411 13.18 4.62 -18.77
N ASP A 412 13.72 5.81 -19.00
CA ASP A 412 15.01 6.01 -19.66
C ASP A 412 16.23 5.83 -18.73
N THR A 413 16.00 5.73 -17.42
CA THR A 413 17.03 5.65 -16.38
C THR A 413 16.91 4.42 -15.50
N LEU A 414 15.69 4.07 -15.06
CA LEU A 414 15.43 2.97 -14.15
C LEU A 414 14.99 1.71 -14.90
N ASN A 415 15.54 0.58 -14.51
CA ASN A 415 15.08 -0.73 -14.98
C ASN A 415 13.66 -1.07 -14.46
N SER A 416 13.02 -2.09 -15.03
CA SER A 416 11.64 -2.45 -14.71
C SER A 416 11.47 -2.91 -13.25
N TRP A 417 12.48 -3.58 -12.68
CA TRP A 417 12.45 -3.98 -11.27
C TRP A 417 12.31 -2.77 -10.34
N ARG A 418 13.09 -1.71 -10.56
CA ARG A 418 13.04 -0.46 -9.79
C ARG A 418 11.72 0.28 -9.94
N ARG A 419 11.10 0.24 -11.12
CA ARG A 419 9.86 0.97 -11.41
C ARG A 419 8.61 0.22 -10.97
N ASN A 420 8.58 -1.11 -11.11
CA ASN A 420 7.35 -1.88 -11.04
C ASN A 420 7.35 -2.91 -9.89
N VAL A 421 8.51 -3.43 -9.49
CA VAL A 421 8.62 -4.53 -8.51
C VAL A 421 9.03 -4.01 -7.13
N CYS A 422 10.02 -3.14 -7.07
CA CYS A 422 10.55 -2.63 -5.81
C CYS A 422 9.56 -1.66 -5.16
N TRP A 423 8.72 -2.18 -4.30
CA TRP A 423 7.79 -1.39 -3.48
C TRP A 423 8.08 -1.58 -2.00
N VAL A 424 8.15 -0.47 -1.26
CA VAL A 424 8.35 -0.46 0.19
C VAL A 424 7.29 0.44 0.82
N SER A 425 6.45 -0.14 1.67
CA SER A 425 5.32 0.56 2.30
C SER A 425 5.75 1.83 3.04
N GLY A 426 6.80 1.75 3.86
CA GLY A 426 7.31 2.91 4.59
C GLY A 426 7.90 4.00 3.69
N HIS A 427 8.38 3.65 2.49
CA HIS A 427 8.79 4.64 1.49
C HIS A 427 7.57 5.35 0.89
N GLY A 428 6.59 4.59 0.39
CA GLY A 428 5.41 5.15 -0.29
C GLY A 428 4.47 5.89 0.66
N GLU A 429 4.03 5.23 1.71
CA GLU A 429 3.12 5.78 2.71
C GLU A 429 3.78 6.88 3.56
N GLY A 430 5.08 6.67 3.87
CA GLY A 430 5.87 7.67 4.58
C GLY A 430 6.02 8.96 3.77
N TRP A 431 6.24 8.85 2.45
CA TRP A 431 6.24 9.98 1.54
C TRP A 431 4.88 10.70 1.54
N ALA A 432 3.78 9.96 1.41
CA ALA A 432 2.45 10.56 1.36
C ALA A 432 2.08 11.29 2.67
N LEU A 433 2.43 10.75 3.84
CA LEU A 433 2.27 11.45 5.11
C LEU A 433 3.20 12.65 5.26
N TYR A 434 4.43 12.54 4.76
CA TYR A 434 5.36 13.68 4.67
C TYR A 434 4.77 14.78 3.78
N ALA A 435 4.17 14.41 2.65
CA ALA A 435 3.51 15.31 1.72
C ALA A 435 2.35 16.08 2.38
N GLU A 436 1.53 15.43 3.21
CA GLU A 436 0.47 16.09 3.99
C GLU A 436 1.04 17.18 4.91
N ARG A 437 2.11 16.89 5.65
CA ARG A 437 2.78 17.89 6.52
C ARG A 437 3.46 18.98 5.70
N LEU A 438 4.06 18.64 4.57
CA LEU A 438 4.64 19.62 3.67
C LEU A 438 3.58 20.59 3.14
N MET A 439 2.37 20.13 2.81
CA MET A 439 1.27 21.01 2.39
C MET A 439 0.84 21.97 3.50
N GLU A 440 0.91 21.55 4.77
CA GLU A 440 0.74 22.46 5.91
C GLU A 440 1.86 23.52 5.98
N GLU A 441 3.14 23.09 5.89
CA GLU A 441 4.31 23.98 5.89
C GLU A 441 4.26 25.02 4.75
N LEU A 442 3.73 24.63 3.59
CA LEU A 442 3.56 25.48 2.41
C LEU A 442 2.31 26.39 2.48
N GLY A 443 1.46 26.23 3.48
CA GLY A 443 0.28 27.08 3.73
C GLY A 443 -1.01 26.61 3.05
N TYR A 444 -1.04 25.45 2.42
CA TYR A 444 -2.23 24.90 1.76
C TYR A 444 -3.27 24.34 2.75
N LEU A 445 -2.88 24.07 3.99
CA LEU A 445 -3.75 23.67 5.09
C LEU A 445 -3.85 24.76 6.18
N SER A 446 -3.93 26.03 5.75
CA SER A 446 -4.05 27.18 6.67
C SER A 446 -5.44 27.36 7.27
N ASP A 447 -6.48 26.81 6.63
CA ASP A 447 -7.83 26.74 7.20
C ASP A 447 -7.83 25.82 8.44
N PRO A 448 -8.38 26.25 9.59
CA PRO A 448 -8.39 25.43 10.81
C PRO A 448 -9.15 24.10 10.66
N GLY A 449 -10.18 24.02 9.79
CA GLY A 449 -10.89 22.78 9.51
C GLY A 449 -10.02 21.80 8.74
N ASP A 450 -9.43 22.20 7.61
CA ASP A 450 -8.55 21.36 6.83
C ASP A 450 -7.32 20.90 7.63
N ARG A 451 -6.80 21.80 8.48
CA ARG A 451 -5.73 21.45 9.42
C ARG A 451 -6.16 20.43 10.46
N MET A 452 -7.40 20.53 10.98
CA MET A 452 -7.97 19.54 11.90
C MET A 452 -8.07 18.17 11.24
N GLY A 453 -8.49 18.10 9.97
CA GLY A 453 -8.57 16.86 9.19
C GLY A 453 -7.20 16.20 9.02
N MET A 454 -6.16 16.96 8.63
CA MET A 454 -4.80 16.47 8.56
C MET A 454 -4.30 15.96 9.92
N LEU A 455 -4.55 16.69 11.00
CA LEU A 455 -4.13 16.28 12.34
C LEU A 455 -4.86 15.02 12.82
N ASP A 456 -6.13 14.84 12.47
CA ASP A 456 -6.90 13.63 12.79
C ASP A 456 -6.31 12.41 12.07
N ALA A 457 -6.01 12.54 10.79
CA ALA A 457 -5.32 11.53 10.02
C ALA A 457 -3.93 11.19 10.60
N GLN A 458 -3.14 12.21 10.98
CA GLN A 458 -1.83 12.03 11.61
C GLN A 458 -1.92 11.38 13.00
N ARG A 459 -2.97 11.71 13.79
CA ARG A 459 -3.23 11.11 15.11
C ARG A 459 -3.51 9.61 14.99
N MET A 460 -4.34 9.22 14.04
CA MET A 460 -4.60 7.81 13.75
C MET A 460 -3.30 7.06 13.45
N ARG A 461 -2.43 7.64 12.59
CA ARG A 461 -1.15 7.00 12.20
C ARG A 461 -0.15 6.94 13.37
N ALA A 462 -0.13 7.95 14.24
CA ALA A 462 0.69 7.89 15.47
C ALA A 462 0.15 6.86 16.48
N ALA A 463 -1.17 6.75 16.62
CA ALA A 463 -1.78 5.72 17.47
C ALA A 463 -1.46 4.30 16.98
N ARG A 464 -1.36 4.07 15.66
CA ARG A 464 -0.92 2.79 15.10
C ARG A 464 0.48 2.38 15.59
N VAL A 465 1.43 3.32 15.68
CA VAL A 465 2.79 3.04 16.18
C VAL A 465 2.75 2.54 17.62
N VAL A 466 2.01 3.23 18.48
CA VAL A 466 1.89 2.89 19.91
C VAL A 466 1.19 1.55 20.10
N PHE A 467 0.08 1.35 19.38
CA PHE A 467 -0.70 0.11 19.46
C PHE A 467 0.11 -1.09 18.98
N ASP A 468 0.62 -1.01 17.76
CA ASP A 468 1.20 -2.16 17.05
C ASP A 468 2.46 -2.66 17.78
N ILE A 469 3.43 -1.77 18.04
CA ILE A 469 4.64 -2.12 18.79
C ILE A 469 4.28 -2.53 20.22
N GLY A 470 3.42 -1.77 20.89
CA GLY A 470 3.02 -2.01 22.26
C GLY A 470 2.40 -3.39 22.46
N VAL A 471 1.40 -3.75 21.64
CA VAL A 471 0.70 -5.04 21.76
C VAL A 471 1.57 -6.20 21.33
N HIS A 472 2.28 -6.10 20.22
CA HIS A 472 3.09 -7.20 19.70
C HIS A 472 4.33 -7.51 20.58
N LEU A 473 4.86 -6.51 21.27
CA LEU A 473 5.98 -6.67 22.20
C LEU A 473 5.55 -6.75 23.67
N GLU A 474 4.25 -6.63 23.97
CA GLU A 474 3.69 -6.62 25.33
C GLU A 474 4.35 -5.57 26.25
N LEU A 475 4.60 -4.37 25.71
CA LEU A 475 5.22 -3.28 26.43
C LEU A 475 4.29 -2.70 27.51
N GLU A 476 4.84 -1.91 28.42
CA GLU A 476 4.06 -1.18 29.42
C GLU A 476 3.13 -0.14 28.75
N VAL A 477 1.87 -0.13 29.21
CA VAL A 477 0.88 0.87 28.77
C VAL A 477 1.28 2.23 29.35
N PRO A 478 1.35 3.31 28.55
CA PRO A 478 1.63 4.65 29.09
C PRO A 478 0.58 5.04 30.12
N GLU A 479 1.00 5.65 31.25
CA GLU A 479 0.14 5.97 32.41
C GLU A 479 -1.16 6.69 32.02
N ARG A 480 -1.09 7.57 31.02
CA ARG A 480 -2.26 8.30 30.46
C ARG A 480 -3.35 7.35 29.94
N TRP A 481 -2.98 6.18 29.40
CA TRP A 481 -3.88 5.25 28.71
C TRP A 481 -4.20 4.00 29.52
N GLY A 482 -3.56 3.81 30.67
CA GLY A 482 -3.84 2.68 31.56
C GLY A 482 -2.66 2.25 32.40
N THR A 483 -2.67 1.00 32.85
CA THR A 483 -1.61 0.41 33.70
C THR A 483 -1.30 -1.01 33.26
N GLY A 484 -0.08 -1.48 33.58
CA GLY A 484 0.42 -2.81 33.22
C GLY A 484 0.75 -2.92 31.73
N THR A 485 0.92 -4.12 31.23
CA THR A 485 1.31 -4.38 29.85
C THR A 485 0.12 -4.32 28.88
N TRP A 486 0.42 -4.05 27.60
CA TRP A 486 -0.56 -4.09 26.54
C TRP A 486 -1.17 -5.47 26.36
N THR A 487 -2.48 -5.50 26.11
CA THR A 487 -3.23 -6.65 25.61
C THR A 487 -4.07 -6.18 24.41
N PRO A 488 -4.58 -7.08 23.55
CA PRO A 488 -5.47 -6.68 22.46
C PRO A 488 -6.67 -5.84 22.93
N GLU A 489 -7.28 -6.18 24.08
CA GLU A 489 -8.45 -5.47 24.61
C GLU A 489 -8.12 -4.05 25.04
N LYS A 490 -7.00 -3.85 25.77
CA LYS A 490 -6.53 -2.50 26.12
C LYS A 490 -6.17 -1.70 24.87
N GLY A 491 -5.58 -2.37 23.88
CA GLY A 491 -5.27 -1.79 22.59
C GLY A 491 -6.52 -1.34 21.83
N TYR A 492 -7.59 -2.13 21.84
CA TYR A 492 -8.86 -1.75 21.24
C TYR A 492 -9.46 -0.48 21.88
N ASP A 493 -9.49 -0.44 23.23
CA ASP A 493 -9.97 0.72 23.96
C ASP A 493 -9.12 1.98 23.69
N PHE A 494 -7.83 1.81 23.55
CA PHE A 494 -6.90 2.87 23.17
C PHE A 494 -7.17 3.38 21.75
N LEU A 495 -7.33 2.49 20.77
CA LEU A 495 -7.65 2.88 19.38
C LEU A 495 -8.98 3.63 19.33
N LYS A 496 -10.01 3.17 20.02
CA LYS A 496 -11.32 3.82 20.10
C LYS A 496 -11.25 5.26 20.64
N GLN A 497 -10.28 5.56 21.50
CA GLN A 497 -10.07 6.91 22.03
C GLN A 497 -9.26 7.81 21.09
N ASN A 498 -8.50 7.25 20.15
CA ASN A 498 -7.55 7.99 19.33
C ASN A 498 -7.90 8.02 17.85
N ILE A 499 -8.88 7.25 17.39
CA ILE A 499 -9.24 7.12 15.98
C ILE A 499 -10.72 7.48 15.81
N ALA A 500 -11.01 8.47 14.97
CA ALA A 500 -12.36 8.97 14.71
C ALA A 500 -12.98 8.31 13.45
N ILE A 501 -13.20 6.99 13.50
CA ILE A 501 -13.83 6.20 12.43
C ILE A 501 -15.03 5.42 12.97
N SER A 502 -15.83 4.81 12.09
CA SER A 502 -16.95 3.96 12.48
C SER A 502 -16.50 2.72 13.24
N GLU A 503 -17.37 2.12 14.04
CA GLU A 503 -17.04 0.91 14.80
C GLU A 503 -16.68 -0.27 13.88
N GLY A 504 -17.33 -0.39 12.72
CA GLY A 504 -17.02 -1.42 11.73
C GLY A 504 -15.60 -1.25 11.18
N GLN A 505 -15.22 -0.03 10.80
CA GLN A 505 -13.86 0.29 10.36
C GLN A 505 -12.84 0.07 11.47
N LEU A 506 -13.15 0.45 12.72
CA LEU A 506 -12.27 0.23 13.86
C LEU A 506 -12.01 -1.26 14.10
N ASN A 507 -13.04 -2.10 14.03
CA ASN A 507 -12.91 -3.55 14.15
C ASN A 507 -12.03 -4.15 13.05
N PHE A 508 -12.19 -3.68 11.81
CA PHE A 508 -11.35 -4.10 10.69
C PHE A 508 -9.89 -3.69 10.90
N GLU A 509 -9.63 -2.43 11.23
CA GLU A 509 -8.28 -1.91 11.47
C GLU A 509 -7.60 -2.60 12.66
N PHE A 510 -8.30 -2.76 13.76
CA PHE A 510 -7.82 -3.50 14.94
C PHE A 510 -7.37 -4.91 14.59
N THR A 511 -8.17 -5.63 13.83
CA THR A 511 -7.86 -6.99 13.40
C THR A 511 -6.68 -7.03 12.44
N ARG A 512 -6.63 -6.06 11.51
CA ARG A 512 -5.53 -5.89 10.56
C ARG A 512 -4.20 -5.68 11.29
N TYR A 513 -4.15 -4.79 12.29
CA TYR A 513 -2.93 -4.52 13.03
C TYR A 513 -2.44 -5.75 13.80
N LEU A 514 -3.35 -6.52 14.38
CA LEU A 514 -3.00 -7.78 15.07
C LEU A 514 -2.52 -8.88 14.12
N GLY A 515 -2.97 -8.87 12.87
CA GLY A 515 -2.63 -9.89 11.88
C GLY A 515 -1.46 -9.55 10.97
N TRP A 516 -1.05 -8.27 10.94
CA TRP A 516 -0.03 -7.78 10.01
C TRP A 516 1.01 -6.90 10.71
N PRO A 517 1.79 -7.49 11.64
CA PRO A 517 2.71 -6.77 12.53
C PRO A 517 3.72 -5.94 11.75
N GLY A 518 3.92 -4.70 12.15
CA GLY A 518 4.87 -3.75 11.55
C GLY A 518 4.36 -3.01 10.31
N GLN A 519 3.22 -3.42 9.71
CA GLN A 519 2.70 -2.75 8.53
C GLN A 519 2.06 -1.39 8.88
N ALA A 520 1.17 -1.36 9.85
CA ALA A 520 0.45 -0.15 10.22
C ALA A 520 1.36 1.00 10.72
N PRO A 521 2.44 0.75 11.48
CA PRO A 521 3.40 1.77 11.85
C PRO A 521 4.22 2.32 10.69
N ALA A 522 4.38 1.58 9.59
CA ALA A 522 5.24 1.96 8.47
C ALA A 522 4.87 3.33 7.87
N TYR A 523 3.61 3.72 7.94
CA TYR A 523 3.13 5.06 7.56
C TYR A 523 3.86 6.17 8.33
N LYS A 524 3.69 6.18 9.63
CA LYS A 524 4.21 7.25 10.49
C LYS A 524 5.71 7.16 10.71
N LEU A 525 6.26 5.95 10.78
CA LEU A 525 7.70 5.73 10.84
C LEU A 525 8.37 6.11 9.52
N GLY A 526 7.73 5.79 8.40
CA GLY A 526 8.19 6.23 7.09
C GLY A 526 8.27 7.75 6.99
N GLN A 527 7.23 8.48 7.43
CA GLN A 527 7.26 9.94 7.51
C GLN A 527 8.42 10.44 8.37
N ARG A 528 8.61 9.88 9.57
CA ARG A 528 9.73 10.23 10.47
C ARG A 528 11.08 10.10 9.75
N LEU A 529 11.28 8.97 9.07
CA LEU A 529 12.54 8.72 8.36
C LEU A 529 12.72 9.65 7.15
N TRP A 530 11.67 9.96 6.40
CA TRP A 530 11.69 10.97 5.33
C TRP A 530 12.09 12.36 5.85
N GLU A 531 11.50 12.80 6.97
CA GLU A 531 11.81 14.07 7.62
C GLU A 531 13.28 14.10 8.10
N GLN A 532 13.76 13.02 8.71
CA GLN A 532 15.15 12.89 9.15
C GLN A 532 16.13 12.95 7.97
N ILE A 533 15.86 12.23 6.88
CA ILE A 533 16.69 12.25 5.67
C ILE A 533 16.73 13.66 5.08
N ARG A 534 15.59 14.34 4.95
CA ARG A 534 15.51 15.73 4.51
C ARG A 534 16.38 16.64 5.36
N ASP A 535 16.25 16.55 6.67
CA ASP A 535 16.93 17.43 7.61
C ASP A 535 18.45 17.16 7.65
N GLU A 536 18.88 15.92 7.47
CA GLU A 536 20.28 15.56 7.32
C GLU A 536 20.90 16.09 6.03
N VAL A 537 20.20 15.95 4.89
CA VAL A 537 20.62 16.54 3.61
C VAL A 537 20.71 18.06 3.73
N ARG A 538 19.67 18.68 4.32
CA ARG A 538 19.64 20.13 4.56
C ARG A 538 20.80 20.60 5.44
N SER A 539 21.10 19.86 6.50
CA SER A 539 22.23 20.17 7.39
C SER A 539 23.59 20.07 6.68
N ARG A 540 23.73 19.07 5.79
CA ARG A 540 24.97 18.84 5.02
C ARG A 540 25.17 19.89 3.93
N GLU A 541 24.12 20.24 3.20
CA GLU A 541 24.17 21.19 2.09
C GLU A 541 24.18 22.67 2.57
N GLY A 542 23.70 22.93 3.79
CA GLY A 542 23.69 24.29 4.37
C GLY A 542 22.95 25.30 3.48
N ASP A 543 23.61 26.41 3.16
CA ASP A 543 23.01 27.46 2.33
C ASP A 543 22.78 27.05 0.87
N ALA A 544 23.32 25.92 0.43
CA ALA A 544 23.11 25.37 -0.92
C ALA A 544 21.88 24.47 -1.01
N TYR A 545 21.24 24.15 0.12
CA TYR A 545 20.05 23.32 0.13
C TYR A 545 18.90 23.96 -0.63
N ASP A 546 18.36 23.22 -1.58
CA ASP A 546 17.15 23.56 -2.32
C ASP A 546 16.13 22.43 -2.23
N ALA A 547 14.96 22.71 -1.67
CA ALA A 547 13.93 21.72 -1.40
C ALA A 547 13.42 21.05 -2.69
N ARG A 548 13.28 21.80 -3.79
CA ARG A 548 12.85 21.26 -5.09
C ARG A 548 13.88 20.27 -5.64
N THR A 549 15.14 20.61 -5.55
CA THR A 549 16.25 19.71 -5.95
C THR A 549 16.27 18.44 -5.09
N PHE A 550 16.12 18.58 -3.77
CA PHE A 550 16.03 17.43 -2.85
C PHE A 550 14.89 16.50 -3.24
N HIS A 551 13.67 17.02 -3.38
CA HIS A 551 12.49 16.21 -3.72
C HIS A 551 12.63 15.55 -5.10
N THR A 552 13.13 16.29 -6.10
CA THR A 552 13.36 15.74 -7.44
C THR A 552 14.35 14.57 -7.42
N ARG A 553 15.47 14.72 -6.71
CA ARG A 553 16.47 13.65 -6.56
C ARG A 553 15.88 12.44 -5.87
N ALA A 554 15.18 12.65 -4.76
CA ALA A 554 14.60 11.59 -3.96
C ALA A 554 13.52 10.78 -4.73
N LEU A 555 12.58 11.47 -5.38
CA LEU A 555 11.50 10.82 -6.13
C LEU A 555 12.00 10.08 -7.38
N ARG A 556 13.01 10.59 -8.05
CA ARG A 556 13.64 9.92 -9.21
C ARG A 556 14.37 8.63 -8.86
N LEU A 557 14.62 8.35 -7.59
CA LEU A 557 15.14 7.05 -7.16
C LEU A 557 14.10 5.92 -7.29
N GLY A 558 12.81 6.25 -7.44
CA GLY A 558 11.74 5.25 -7.34
C GLY A 558 11.57 4.73 -5.92
N SER A 559 10.72 3.73 -5.72
CA SER A 559 10.52 3.12 -4.40
C SER A 559 11.70 2.22 -4.03
N VAL A 560 12.33 2.46 -2.88
CA VAL A 560 13.43 1.68 -2.32
C VAL A 560 13.30 1.62 -0.80
N GLY A 561 14.03 0.73 -0.14
CA GLY A 561 14.12 0.74 1.33
C GLY A 561 14.59 2.09 1.86
N LEU A 562 14.09 2.50 3.03
CA LEU A 562 14.42 3.84 3.57
C LEU A 562 15.89 4.00 3.94
N ASP A 563 16.59 2.91 4.32
CA ASP A 563 18.04 2.95 4.49
C ASP A 563 18.78 3.12 3.15
N THR A 564 18.30 2.49 2.08
CA THR A 564 18.80 2.69 0.72
C THR A 564 18.58 4.12 0.25
N LEU A 565 17.38 4.69 0.47
CA LEU A 565 17.07 6.09 0.19
C LEU A 565 18.05 7.03 0.91
N ARG A 566 18.27 6.80 2.20
CA ARG A 566 19.20 7.60 3.02
C ARG A 566 20.61 7.56 2.46
N ARG A 567 21.16 6.37 2.18
CA ARG A 567 22.49 6.21 1.57
C ARG A 567 22.59 6.90 0.22
N ALA A 568 21.57 6.72 -0.63
CA ALA A 568 21.56 7.32 -1.96
C ALA A 568 21.58 8.85 -1.96
N LEU A 569 20.99 9.49 -0.95
CA LEU A 569 20.93 10.96 -0.85
C LEU A 569 22.08 11.57 -0.07
N LEU A 570 22.72 10.82 0.83
CA LEU A 570 23.75 11.33 1.73
C LEU A 570 25.18 10.90 1.35
N GLU A 571 25.39 9.77 0.67
CA GLU A 571 26.72 9.23 0.40
C GLU A 571 27.28 9.62 -0.97
N ASN A 572 26.67 10.56 -1.67
CA ASN A 572 27.11 11.09 -2.96
C ASN A 572 28.05 12.29 -2.81
#